data_6fbbc1eeed98ddf89a8a3e282117c364
#
_entry.id   6fbbc1eeed98ddf89a8a3e282117c364
#
_cell.length_a   1.000
_cell.length_b   1.000
_cell.length_c   1.000
_cell.angle_alpha   90.00
_cell.angle_beta   90.00
_cell.angle_gamma   90.00
#
_symmetry.space_group_name_H-M   'P 1'
#
loop_
_entity.id
_entity.type
_entity.pdbx_description
1 polymer ?
#
loop_
_entity_poly.entity_id
_entity_poly.type
_entity_poly.pdbx_seq_one_letter_code
_entity_poly.pdbx_strand_id
1 'polypeptide(L)'
;MNDINRFFRPVNSEMEIPDCDYNKTEICTAMAKALARNTNHSLYIIDYNRKNFLYVSSNPLFLCGRSPEEVQQKGYAFYFEVVPSDEINRLMEINEAGFRFYYDQPVEKRLDLSIEYNFHIRTSEKHSHLIHHKLTPVLLSDKGDIWLALCTVSLSPEKTIGDVIISDHTCTDRYFYSFEGRRWRKQPELILSDREKEILQLSVKGLSNTEIGETLFIDANTVKFHKKKLFEKLHAENITEAVGIAANMRLI
;
A
#
# COMPACT_ATOMS: atom_id res chain seq x y z
N MET A 1 -21.07 16.17 10.01
CA MET A 1 -20.40 16.94 8.96
C MET A 1 -19.02 16.30 8.75
N ASN A 2 -18.77 15.70 7.60
CA ASN A 2 -17.51 15.01 7.32
C ASN A 2 -16.41 16.08 7.15
N ASP A 3 -15.47 16.12 8.07
CA ASP A 3 -14.40 17.11 8.04
C ASP A 3 -13.22 16.59 7.20
N ILE A 4 -13.27 16.82 5.88
CA ILE A 4 -12.21 16.48 4.91
C ILE A 4 -10.88 17.12 5.33
N ASN A 5 -10.90 18.28 5.96
CA ASN A 5 -9.68 18.98 6.38
C ASN A 5 -8.86 18.18 7.40
N ARG A 6 -9.47 17.23 8.12
CA ARG A 6 -8.72 16.35 9.04
C ARG A 6 -7.67 15.50 8.33
N PHE A 7 -7.91 15.08 7.07
CA PHE A 7 -6.90 14.36 6.30
C PHE A 7 -5.70 15.23 5.94
N PHE A 8 -5.90 16.56 5.86
CA PHE A 8 -4.85 17.50 5.47
C PHE A 8 -4.21 18.25 6.64
N ARG A 9 -4.62 17.98 7.88
CA ARG A 9 -3.99 18.60 9.08
C ARG A 9 -2.48 18.40 9.15
N PRO A 10 -1.94 17.22 8.83
CA PRO A 10 -0.49 17.01 8.88
C PRO A 10 0.26 17.59 7.68
N VAL A 11 -0.45 18.00 6.63
CA VAL A 11 0.15 18.60 5.43
C VAL A 11 0.52 20.05 5.73
N ASN A 12 1.75 20.46 5.37
CA ASN A 12 2.18 21.83 5.56
C ASN A 12 1.24 22.80 4.82
N SER A 13 0.57 23.66 5.60
CA SER A 13 -0.39 24.65 5.08
C SER A 13 0.27 25.79 4.27
N GLU A 14 1.60 25.94 4.43
CA GLU A 14 2.42 26.96 3.73
C GLU A 14 3.13 26.39 2.50
N MET A 15 2.76 25.15 2.09
CA MET A 15 3.30 24.57 0.87
C MET A 15 2.76 25.36 -0.33
N GLU A 16 3.66 25.95 -1.09
CA GLU A 16 3.37 26.64 -2.32
C GLU A 16 4.15 25.98 -3.46
N ILE A 17 3.43 25.59 -4.51
CA ILE A 17 4.02 25.03 -5.72
C ILE A 17 3.79 26.04 -6.86
N PRO A 18 4.88 26.56 -7.46
CA PRO A 18 4.77 27.49 -8.59
C PRO A 18 4.02 26.85 -9.77
N ASP A 19 3.20 27.63 -10.48
CA ASP A 19 2.43 27.14 -11.63
C ASP A 19 3.33 26.52 -12.72
N CYS A 20 4.54 27.05 -12.92
CA CYS A 20 5.52 26.48 -13.86
C CYS A 20 5.95 25.08 -13.50
N ASP A 21 5.93 24.70 -12.23
CA ASP A 21 6.29 23.35 -11.78
C ASP A 21 5.20 22.32 -12.04
N TYR A 22 3.95 22.77 -12.21
CA TYR A 22 2.84 21.87 -12.56
C TYR A 22 3.01 21.18 -13.92
N ASN A 23 3.91 21.64 -14.80
CA ASN A 23 4.29 20.91 -16.01
C ASN A 23 4.89 19.52 -15.68
N LYS A 24 5.53 19.36 -14.53
CA LYS A 24 6.05 18.08 -14.04
C LYS A 24 4.93 17.05 -13.80
N THR A 25 3.72 17.51 -13.45
CA THR A 25 2.58 16.65 -13.18
C THR A 25 2.06 15.92 -14.42
N GLU A 26 2.25 16.48 -15.62
CA GLU A 26 1.87 15.84 -16.87
C GLU A 26 2.67 14.56 -17.10
N ILE A 27 3.97 14.58 -16.82
CA ILE A 27 4.85 13.42 -16.94
C ILE A 27 4.43 12.36 -15.91
N CYS A 28 4.22 12.75 -14.65
CA CYS A 28 3.76 11.84 -13.59
C CYS A 28 2.43 11.17 -13.97
N THR A 29 1.50 11.95 -14.50
CA THR A 29 0.18 11.46 -14.96
C THR A 29 0.32 10.50 -16.13
N ALA A 30 1.18 10.83 -17.12
CA ALA A 30 1.42 9.96 -18.28
C ALA A 30 2.04 8.62 -17.85
N MET A 31 3.00 8.63 -16.93
CA MET A 31 3.59 7.42 -16.35
C MET A 31 2.56 6.59 -15.58
N ALA A 32 1.72 7.23 -14.73
CA ALA A 32 0.67 6.54 -13.99
C ALA A 32 -0.37 5.90 -14.93
N LYS A 33 -0.75 6.58 -16.03
CA LYS A 33 -1.61 6.02 -17.09
C LYS A 33 -0.97 4.80 -17.75
N ALA A 34 0.32 4.82 -18.02
CA ALA A 34 1.03 3.69 -18.60
C ALA A 34 1.09 2.51 -17.62
N LEU A 35 1.40 2.76 -16.36
CA LEU A 35 1.40 1.74 -15.29
C LEU A 35 0.01 1.11 -15.11
N ALA A 36 -1.05 1.92 -15.10
CA ALA A 36 -2.42 1.42 -14.94
C ALA A 36 -2.85 0.46 -16.06
N ARG A 37 -2.31 0.60 -17.28
CA ARG A 37 -2.54 -0.35 -18.39
C ARG A 37 -1.75 -1.66 -18.24
N ASN A 38 -0.66 -1.65 -17.49
CA ASN A 38 0.22 -2.81 -17.32
C ASN A 38 -0.02 -3.58 -16.01
N THR A 39 -0.92 -3.10 -15.16
CA THR A 39 -1.24 -3.74 -13.88
C THR A 39 -2.74 -3.93 -13.71
N ASN A 40 -3.12 -4.86 -12.83
CA ASN A 40 -4.52 -5.03 -12.42
C ASN A 40 -4.87 -4.14 -11.20
N HIS A 41 -3.95 -3.30 -10.75
CA HIS A 41 -4.16 -2.42 -9.62
C HIS A 41 -4.90 -1.15 -10.05
N SER A 42 -5.76 -0.62 -9.20
CA SER A 42 -6.23 0.75 -9.35
C SER A 42 -5.14 1.70 -8.89
N LEU A 43 -4.90 2.75 -9.67
CA LEU A 43 -3.88 3.76 -9.40
C LEU A 43 -4.54 5.14 -9.30
N TYR A 44 -4.06 5.95 -8.38
CA TYR A 44 -4.40 7.37 -8.35
C TYR A 44 -3.23 8.20 -7.80
N ILE A 45 -3.19 9.47 -8.16
CA ILE A 45 -2.18 10.41 -7.68
C ILE A 45 -2.87 11.45 -6.81
N ILE A 46 -2.36 11.65 -5.60
CA ILE A 46 -2.77 12.73 -4.70
C ILE A 46 -1.90 13.95 -4.96
N ASP A 47 -2.53 15.11 -5.14
CA ASP A 47 -1.89 16.42 -5.08
C ASP A 47 -2.21 17.05 -3.71
N TYR A 48 -1.23 17.04 -2.83
CA TYR A 48 -1.39 17.57 -1.47
C TYR A 48 -1.46 19.11 -1.44
N ASN A 49 -0.86 19.79 -2.43
CA ASN A 49 -0.97 21.25 -2.56
C ASN A 49 -2.39 21.67 -2.90
N ARG A 50 -3.01 21.00 -3.88
CA ARG A 50 -4.41 21.23 -4.29
C ARG A 50 -5.43 20.45 -3.44
N LYS A 51 -4.97 19.59 -2.55
CA LYS A 51 -5.79 18.76 -1.65
C LYS A 51 -6.83 17.92 -2.39
N ASN A 52 -6.44 17.37 -3.54
CA ASN A 52 -7.33 16.61 -4.41
C ASN A 52 -6.59 15.48 -5.15
N PHE A 53 -7.32 14.67 -5.91
CA PHE A 53 -6.75 13.68 -6.80
C PHE A 53 -6.37 14.34 -8.13
N LEU A 54 -5.08 14.29 -8.46
CA LEU A 54 -4.56 14.75 -9.76
C LEU A 54 -4.96 13.79 -10.89
N TYR A 55 -4.99 12.49 -10.59
CA TYR A 55 -5.29 11.42 -11.54
C TYR A 55 -5.96 10.26 -10.82
N VAL A 56 -6.92 9.60 -11.50
CA VAL A 56 -7.55 8.35 -11.06
C VAL A 56 -7.61 7.42 -12.27
N SER A 57 -7.18 6.16 -12.11
CA SER A 57 -7.19 5.16 -13.19
C SER A 57 -8.59 4.58 -13.40
N SER A 58 -8.81 4.01 -14.59
CA SER A 58 -10.06 3.33 -14.95
C SER A 58 -10.20 1.90 -14.39
N ASN A 59 -9.20 1.39 -13.65
CA ASN A 59 -9.29 0.08 -13.00
C ASN A 59 -10.41 0.11 -11.95
N PRO A 60 -11.34 -0.85 -11.97
CA PRO A 60 -12.65 -0.70 -11.31
C PRO A 60 -12.64 -0.80 -9.79
N LEU A 61 -11.61 -1.43 -9.19
CA LEU A 61 -11.62 -1.76 -7.76
C LEU A 61 -11.82 -0.51 -6.89
N PHE A 62 -10.99 0.53 -7.10
CA PHE A 62 -11.07 1.76 -6.30
C PHE A 62 -12.26 2.65 -6.71
N LEU A 63 -12.79 2.50 -7.92
CA LEU A 63 -13.89 3.33 -8.41
C LEU A 63 -15.24 3.05 -7.72
N CYS A 64 -15.43 1.86 -7.17
CA CYS A 64 -16.67 1.47 -6.50
C CYS A 64 -17.92 1.75 -7.37
N GLY A 65 -17.83 1.42 -8.68
CA GLY A 65 -18.92 1.59 -9.65
C GLY A 65 -19.11 2.99 -10.22
N ARG A 66 -18.19 3.93 -9.95
CA ARG A 66 -18.18 5.30 -10.50
C ARG A 66 -17.19 5.43 -11.65
N SER A 67 -17.24 6.55 -12.37
CA SER A 67 -16.20 6.88 -13.35
C SER A 67 -14.96 7.48 -12.66
N PRO A 68 -13.78 7.42 -13.31
CA PRO A 68 -12.57 8.09 -12.80
C PRO A 68 -12.78 9.59 -12.57
N GLU A 69 -13.51 10.25 -13.47
CA GLU A 69 -13.81 11.68 -13.40
C GLU A 69 -14.68 12.02 -12.20
N GLU A 70 -15.70 11.20 -11.90
CA GLU A 70 -16.55 11.37 -10.72
C GLU A 70 -15.74 11.24 -9.43
N VAL A 71 -14.85 10.22 -9.34
CA VAL A 71 -13.99 10.02 -8.17
C VAL A 71 -13.01 11.18 -8.02
N GLN A 72 -12.39 11.64 -9.11
CA GLN A 72 -11.48 12.77 -9.11
C GLN A 72 -12.19 14.08 -8.68
N GLN A 73 -13.41 14.30 -9.14
CA GLN A 73 -14.22 15.47 -8.80
C GLN A 73 -14.61 15.50 -7.32
N LYS A 74 -14.92 14.33 -6.74
CA LYS A 74 -15.23 14.17 -5.31
C LYS A 74 -13.98 14.34 -4.43
N GLY A 75 -12.81 13.99 -4.95
CA GLY A 75 -11.57 14.00 -4.17
C GLY A 75 -11.70 13.20 -2.87
N TYR A 76 -11.22 13.76 -1.77
CA TYR A 76 -11.25 13.08 -0.47
C TYR A 76 -12.66 12.85 0.11
N ALA A 77 -13.69 13.55 -0.38
CA ALA A 77 -15.08 13.25 0.00
C ALA A 77 -15.48 11.82 -0.39
N PHE A 78 -14.85 11.28 -1.43
CA PHE A 78 -15.07 9.91 -1.88
C PHE A 78 -14.80 8.87 -0.78
N TYR A 79 -13.76 9.05 0.04
CA TYR A 79 -13.47 8.13 1.14
C TYR A 79 -14.65 8.01 2.13
N PHE A 80 -15.31 9.10 2.46
CA PHE A 80 -16.46 9.06 3.38
C PHE A 80 -17.69 8.34 2.80
N GLU A 81 -17.75 8.18 1.48
CA GLU A 81 -18.82 7.44 0.83
C GLU A 81 -18.55 5.92 0.77
N VAL A 82 -17.29 5.54 0.56
CA VAL A 82 -16.93 4.14 0.29
C VAL A 82 -16.28 3.42 1.46
N VAL A 83 -15.63 4.12 2.37
CA VAL A 83 -15.01 3.51 3.56
C VAL A 83 -16.05 3.38 4.69
N PRO A 84 -16.11 2.25 5.42
CA PRO A 84 -16.91 2.13 6.62
C PRO A 84 -16.60 3.24 7.64
N SER A 85 -17.63 3.79 8.29
CA SER A 85 -17.48 4.96 9.17
C SER A 85 -16.58 4.72 10.38
N ASP A 86 -16.50 3.50 10.86
CA ASP A 86 -15.62 3.06 11.94
C ASP A 86 -14.14 3.02 11.53
N GLU A 87 -13.85 2.79 10.24
CA GLU A 87 -12.49 2.77 9.71
C GLU A 87 -11.98 4.17 9.30
N ILE A 88 -12.84 5.16 9.08
CA ILE A 88 -12.46 6.53 8.69
C ILE A 88 -11.51 7.16 9.72
N ASN A 89 -11.80 7.02 11.03
CA ASN A 89 -10.93 7.57 12.08
C ASN A 89 -9.55 6.90 12.10
N ARG A 90 -9.51 5.59 11.80
CA ARG A 90 -8.26 4.84 11.65
C ARG A 90 -7.44 5.37 10.47
N LEU A 91 -8.07 5.62 9.31
CA LEU A 91 -7.38 6.20 8.14
C LEU A 91 -6.83 7.60 8.44
N MET A 92 -7.56 8.43 9.18
CA MET A 92 -7.08 9.75 9.59
C MET A 92 -5.87 9.65 10.53
N GLU A 93 -5.88 8.71 11.49
CA GLU A 93 -4.74 8.47 12.38
C GLU A 93 -3.53 7.94 11.62
N ILE A 94 -3.73 7.01 10.68
CA ILE A 94 -2.67 6.49 9.79
C ILE A 94 -2.03 7.63 9.00
N ASN A 95 -2.86 8.48 8.41
CA ASN A 95 -2.39 9.62 7.63
C ASN A 95 -1.57 10.60 8.49
N GLU A 96 -2.06 10.95 9.68
CA GLU A 96 -1.34 11.83 10.62
C GLU A 96 -0.01 11.22 11.07
N ALA A 97 -0.03 9.94 11.47
CA ALA A 97 1.17 9.23 11.90
C ALA A 97 2.18 9.05 10.77
N GLY A 98 1.71 8.78 9.54
CA GLY A 98 2.52 8.66 8.35
C GLY A 98 3.25 9.97 8.03
N PHE A 99 2.52 11.09 7.91
CA PHE A 99 3.14 12.40 7.66
C PHE A 99 4.16 12.78 8.72
N ARG A 100 3.85 12.55 10.01
CA ARG A 100 4.80 12.81 11.09
C ARG A 100 6.08 12.01 10.89
N PHE A 101 5.98 10.71 10.57
CA PHE A 101 7.14 9.87 10.30
C PHE A 101 7.96 10.38 9.11
N TYR A 102 7.31 10.77 8.00
CA TYR A 102 7.99 11.31 6.82
C TYR A 102 8.73 12.61 7.11
N TYR A 103 8.12 13.52 7.87
CA TYR A 103 8.76 14.79 8.22
C TYR A 103 9.90 14.64 9.23
N ASP A 104 9.89 13.60 10.05
CA ASP A 104 11.01 13.25 10.93
C ASP A 104 12.21 12.66 10.16
N GLN A 105 12.03 12.29 8.87
CA GLN A 105 13.14 11.80 8.03
C GLN A 105 13.84 12.93 7.28
N PRO A 106 15.15 12.78 7.00
CA PRO A 106 15.87 13.67 6.08
C PRO A 106 15.13 13.78 4.73
N VAL A 107 15.15 14.98 4.13
CA VAL A 107 14.40 15.27 2.89
C VAL A 107 14.77 14.30 1.76
N GLU A 108 16.05 13.99 1.63
CA GLU A 108 16.61 13.07 0.63
C GLU A 108 16.09 11.64 0.74
N LYS A 109 15.60 11.23 1.91
CA LYS A 109 15.04 9.89 2.13
C LYS A 109 13.54 9.81 1.88
N ARG A 110 12.83 10.93 1.83
CA ARG A 110 11.35 10.94 1.80
C ARG A 110 10.78 10.26 0.57
N LEU A 111 11.46 10.32 -0.59
CA LEU A 111 11.02 9.64 -1.81
C LEU A 111 11.27 8.12 -1.79
N ASP A 112 12.15 7.66 -0.93
CA ASP A 112 12.48 6.23 -0.82
C ASP A 112 11.54 5.46 0.12
N LEU A 113 10.61 6.15 0.76
CA LEU A 113 9.67 5.55 1.69
C LEU A 113 8.33 5.25 1.02
N SER A 114 7.66 4.22 1.50
CA SER A 114 6.24 3.99 1.22
C SER A 114 5.50 3.58 2.47
N ILE A 115 4.22 3.94 2.56
CA ILE A 115 3.31 3.47 3.61
C ILE A 115 2.26 2.54 3.01
N GLU A 116 2.00 1.42 3.66
CA GLU A 116 1.01 0.44 3.22
C GLU A 116 0.13 -0.01 4.39
N TYR A 117 -1.15 -0.25 4.09
CA TYR A 117 -2.16 -0.67 5.05
C TYR A 117 -3.41 -1.18 4.33
N ASN A 118 -4.24 -1.93 5.04
CA ASN A 118 -5.50 -2.42 4.50
C ASN A 118 -6.69 -1.67 5.11
N PHE A 119 -7.76 -1.55 4.33
CA PHE A 119 -9.06 -1.07 4.79
C PHE A 119 -10.17 -1.55 3.86
N HIS A 120 -11.41 -1.48 4.32
CA HIS A 120 -12.56 -1.88 3.53
C HIS A 120 -13.09 -0.73 2.66
N ILE A 121 -13.49 -1.09 1.43
CA ILE A 121 -14.27 -0.21 0.56
C ILE A 121 -15.59 -0.88 0.20
N ARG A 122 -16.68 -0.12 0.25
CA ARG A 122 -18.03 -0.57 -0.11
C ARG A 122 -18.26 -0.32 -1.59
N THR A 123 -18.43 -1.39 -2.36
CA THR A 123 -18.77 -1.33 -3.79
C THR A 123 -20.29 -1.31 -4.01
N SER A 124 -21.07 -1.74 -3.01
CA SER A 124 -22.52 -1.64 -2.93
C SER A 124 -22.97 -1.69 -1.48
N GLU A 125 -24.27 -1.52 -1.21
CA GLU A 125 -24.84 -1.62 0.15
C GLU A 125 -24.55 -2.96 0.84
N LYS A 126 -24.37 -4.04 0.06
CA LYS A 126 -24.19 -5.41 0.58
C LYS A 126 -22.79 -5.97 0.42
N HIS A 127 -21.90 -5.30 -0.34
CA HIS A 127 -20.59 -5.82 -0.67
C HIS A 127 -19.48 -4.85 -0.26
N SER A 128 -18.57 -5.36 0.54
CA SER A 128 -17.34 -4.69 0.96
C SER A 128 -16.15 -5.54 0.58
N HIS A 129 -15.09 -4.91 0.12
CA HIS A 129 -13.83 -5.57 -0.19
C HIS A 129 -12.74 -5.02 0.72
N LEU A 130 -11.96 -5.93 1.32
CA LEU A 130 -10.72 -5.55 1.98
C LEU A 130 -9.68 -5.29 0.89
N ILE A 131 -9.17 -4.08 0.85
CA ILE A 131 -8.14 -3.66 -0.10
C ILE A 131 -6.80 -3.48 0.59
N HIS A 132 -5.75 -3.73 -0.16
CA HIS A 132 -4.40 -3.34 0.18
C HIS A 132 -4.09 -2.00 -0.51
N HIS A 133 -3.76 -1.01 0.28
CA HIS A 133 -3.44 0.34 -0.17
C HIS A 133 -1.98 0.65 0.12
N LYS A 134 -1.26 1.14 -0.89
CA LYS A 134 0.12 1.60 -0.75
C LYS A 134 0.26 3.00 -1.30
N LEU A 135 0.89 3.88 -0.54
CA LEU A 135 1.18 5.25 -0.92
C LEU A 135 2.69 5.46 -0.95
N THR A 136 3.17 6.05 -2.04
CA THR A 136 4.59 6.35 -2.25
C THR A 136 4.70 7.80 -2.72
N PRO A 137 5.48 8.67 -2.06
CA PRO A 137 5.77 10.01 -2.54
C PRO A 137 6.43 9.97 -3.92
N VAL A 138 6.05 10.92 -4.79
CA VAL A 138 6.57 11.02 -6.17
C VAL A 138 7.34 12.32 -6.38
N LEU A 139 6.81 13.42 -5.87
CA LEU A 139 7.46 14.73 -5.92
C LEU A 139 7.38 15.41 -4.56
N LEU A 140 8.45 16.12 -4.24
CA LEU A 140 8.51 17.03 -3.09
C LEU A 140 8.48 18.47 -3.58
N SER A 141 8.04 19.39 -2.70
CA SER A 141 8.25 20.83 -2.85
C SER A 141 9.74 21.17 -2.68
N ASP A 142 10.13 22.38 -3.03
CA ASP A 142 11.51 22.88 -2.81
C ASP A 142 11.89 22.88 -1.31
N LYS A 143 10.90 22.95 -0.42
CA LYS A 143 11.07 22.84 1.03
C LYS A 143 11.10 21.40 1.55
N GLY A 144 10.92 20.42 0.67
CA GLY A 144 10.91 18.99 1.02
C GLY A 144 9.56 18.45 1.49
N ASP A 145 8.47 19.22 1.39
CA ASP A 145 7.12 18.73 1.70
C ASP A 145 6.66 17.76 0.62
N ILE A 146 5.89 16.74 0.98
CA ILE A 146 5.31 15.81 0.01
C ILE A 146 4.27 16.55 -0.83
N TRP A 147 4.58 16.78 -2.11
CA TRP A 147 3.69 17.41 -3.06
C TRP A 147 2.76 16.40 -3.74
N LEU A 148 3.35 15.41 -4.44
CA LEU A 148 2.59 14.35 -5.09
C LEU A 148 2.89 12.99 -4.47
N ALA A 149 1.85 12.17 -4.34
CA ALA A 149 2.00 10.77 -3.97
C ALA A 149 1.19 9.86 -4.91
N LEU A 150 1.82 8.77 -5.36
CA LEU A 150 1.17 7.69 -6.10
C LEU A 150 0.57 6.70 -5.10
N CYS A 151 -0.69 6.40 -5.28
CA CYS A 151 -1.40 5.35 -4.55
C CYS A 151 -1.70 4.17 -5.46
N THR A 152 -1.45 2.97 -4.96
CA THR A 152 -1.85 1.72 -5.61
C THR A 152 -2.84 0.99 -4.73
N VAL A 153 -3.88 0.42 -5.35
CA VAL A 153 -4.95 -0.32 -4.66
C VAL A 153 -5.12 -1.68 -5.33
N SER A 154 -5.04 -2.73 -4.53
CA SER A 154 -5.32 -4.11 -4.92
C SER A 154 -6.25 -4.79 -3.91
N LEU A 155 -6.77 -5.96 -4.23
CA LEU A 155 -7.43 -6.79 -3.21
C LEU A 155 -6.39 -7.22 -2.18
N SER A 156 -6.74 -7.14 -0.90
CA SER A 156 -5.87 -7.66 0.15
C SER A 156 -5.90 -9.19 0.15
N PRO A 157 -4.74 -9.86 0.27
CA PRO A 157 -4.69 -11.29 0.51
C PRO A 157 -5.04 -11.64 1.97
N GLU A 158 -5.02 -10.67 2.87
CA GLU A 158 -5.30 -10.84 4.30
C GLU A 158 -6.81 -10.90 4.57
N LYS A 159 -7.19 -11.47 5.71
CA LYS A 159 -8.58 -11.54 6.16
C LYS A 159 -9.01 -10.36 7.02
N THR A 160 -8.05 -9.62 7.54
CA THR A 160 -8.25 -8.50 8.46
C THR A 160 -7.50 -7.26 7.97
N ILE A 161 -7.86 -6.11 8.54
CA ILE A 161 -7.19 -4.84 8.24
C ILE A 161 -5.70 -4.81 8.61
N GLY A 162 -5.24 -5.77 9.44
CA GLY A 162 -3.82 -5.98 9.74
C GLY A 162 -3.05 -4.77 10.21
N ASP A 163 -1.74 -4.77 9.90
CA ASP A 163 -0.79 -3.77 10.32
C ASP A 163 -0.71 -2.58 9.35
N VAL A 164 -0.15 -1.48 9.85
CA VAL A 164 0.27 -0.32 9.06
C VAL A 164 1.79 -0.31 9.01
N ILE A 165 2.35 -0.29 7.82
CA ILE A 165 3.78 -0.50 7.62
C ILE A 165 4.37 0.64 6.80
N ILE A 166 5.50 1.18 7.25
CA ILE A 166 6.38 2.00 6.41
C ILE A 166 7.61 1.18 6.05
N SER A 167 7.94 1.16 4.76
CA SER A 167 9.12 0.50 4.21
C SER A 167 10.09 1.54 3.65
N ASP A 168 11.38 1.39 3.99
CA ASP A 168 12.48 2.14 3.37
C ASP A 168 13.03 1.29 2.22
N HIS A 169 12.97 1.80 0.98
CA HIS A 169 13.37 1.06 -0.21
C HIS A 169 14.88 1.13 -0.51
N THR A 170 15.64 1.91 0.25
CA THR A 170 17.11 1.93 0.19
C THR A 170 17.75 0.85 1.05
N CYS A 171 17.01 0.29 1.96
CA CYS A 171 17.43 -0.80 2.85
C CYS A 171 16.23 -1.74 3.11
N THR A 172 16.39 -2.66 4.04
CA THR A 172 15.36 -3.63 4.42
C THR A 172 14.54 -3.20 5.65
N ASP A 173 14.69 -1.93 6.05
CA ASP A 173 14.03 -1.40 7.23
C ASP A 173 12.52 -1.29 7.04
N ARG A 174 11.78 -1.82 8.00
CA ARG A 174 10.33 -1.74 8.08
C ARG A 174 9.92 -1.23 9.45
N TYR A 175 8.90 -0.38 9.47
CA TYR A 175 8.36 0.24 10.67
C TYR A 175 6.88 -0.06 10.76
N PHE A 176 6.46 -0.60 11.89
CA PHE A 176 5.07 -0.97 12.17
C PHE A 176 4.45 0.05 13.12
N TYR A 177 3.24 0.52 12.80
CA TYR A 177 2.53 1.46 13.64
C TYR A 177 1.73 0.76 14.72
N SER A 178 1.98 1.12 15.98
CA SER A 178 1.18 0.66 17.12
C SER A 178 0.11 1.71 17.44
N PHE A 179 -1.17 1.38 17.22
CA PHE A 179 -2.30 2.26 17.55
C PHE A 179 -2.42 2.50 19.06
N GLU A 180 -2.17 1.48 19.88
CA GLU A 180 -2.18 1.59 21.35
C GLU A 180 -1.11 2.55 21.84
N GLY A 181 0.12 2.39 21.35
CA GLY A 181 1.27 3.23 21.74
C GLY A 181 1.41 4.50 20.91
N ARG A 182 0.62 4.72 19.84
CA ARG A 182 0.69 5.82 18.88
C ARG A 182 2.11 6.13 18.41
N ARG A 183 2.87 5.06 18.10
CA ARG A 183 4.28 5.17 17.71
C ARG A 183 4.67 4.11 16.69
N TRP A 184 5.65 4.46 15.88
CA TRP A 184 6.32 3.52 14.99
C TRP A 184 7.34 2.67 15.74
N ARG A 185 7.42 1.39 15.39
CA ARG A 185 8.42 0.47 15.92
C ARG A 185 9.14 -0.15 14.73
N LYS A 186 10.46 -0.02 14.69
CA LYS A 186 11.28 -0.75 13.74
C LYS A 186 11.22 -2.24 14.09
N GLN A 187 10.90 -3.06 13.09
CA GLN A 187 10.96 -4.51 13.26
C GLN A 187 12.20 -5.08 12.57
N PRO A 188 12.71 -6.21 13.07
CA PRO A 188 13.75 -6.95 12.37
C PRO A 188 13.28 -7.32 10.96
N GLU A 189 14.23 -7.34 10.04
CA GLU A 189 13.99 -7.77 8.67
C GLU A 189 13.36 -9.17 8.64
N LEU A 190 12.28 -9.32 7.90
CA LEU A 190 11.72 -10.64 7.61
C LEU A 190 12.52 -11.29 6.49
N ILE A 191 13.45 -12.16 6.84
CA ILE A 191 14.28 -12.87 5.88
C ILE A 191 13.70 -14.25 5.62
N LEU A 192 13.35 -14.54 4.37
CA LEU A 192 13.09 -15.89 3.92
C LEU A 192 14.42 -16.54 3.51
N SER A 193 14.66 -17.77 3.99
CA SER A 193 15.79 -18.56 3.49
C SER A 193 15.59 -18.91 2.00
N ASP A 194 16.68 -19.22 1.30
CA ASP A 194 16.61 -19.61 -0.10
C ASP A 194 15.65 -20.79 -0.32
N ARG A 195 15.65 -21.75 0.61
CA ARG A 195 14.75 -22.90 0.58
C ARG A 195 13.28 -22.50 0.75
N GLU A 196 12.98 -21.54 1.60
CA GLU A 196 11.62 -21.02 1.78
C GLU A 196 11.16 -20.28 0.51
N LYS A 197 12.03 -19.52 -0.14
CA LYS A 197 11.76 -18.83 -1.42
C LYS A 197 11.49 -19.83 -2.55
N GLU A 198 12.35 -20.87 -2.71
CA GLU A 198 12.17 -21.94 -3.70
C GLU A 198 10.83 -22.65 -3.52
N ILE A 199 10.50 -23.06 -2.30
CA ILE A 199 9.23 -23.74 -1.99
C ILE A 199 8.04 -22.83 -2.30
N LEU A 200 8.13 -21.52 -1.97
CA LEU A 200 7.09 -20.56 -2.25
C LEU A 200 6.89 -20.39 -3.76
N GLN A 201 7.97 -20.22 -4.53
CA GLN A 201 7.93 -20.10 -5.99
C GLN A 201 7.35 -21.34 -6.69
N LEU A 202 7.71 -22.55 -6.22
CA LEU A 202 7.15 -23.79 -6.77
C LEU A 202 5.66 -23.94 -6.40
N SER A 203 5.28 -23.46 -5.22
CA SER A 203 3.88 -23.44 -4.79
C SER A 203 3.03 -22.48 -5.62
N VAL A 204 3.59 -21.32 -6.04
CA VAL A 204 2.94 -20.40 -7.00
C VAL A 204 2.61 -21.08 -8.32
N LYS A 205 3.49 -22.02 -8.77
CA LYS A 205 3.28 -22.82 -9.98
C LYS A 205 2.24 -23.93 -9.80
N GLY A 206 1.67 -24.09 -8.60
CA GLY A 206 0.65 -25.09 -8.29
C GLY A 206 1.18 -26.48 -7.96
N LEU A 207 2.51 -26.66 -7.74
CA LEU A 207 3.08 -27.97 -7.43
C LEU A 207 2.63 -28.45 -6.05
N SER A 208 2.31 -29.74 -5.96
CA SER A 208 2.04 -30.46 -4.71
C SER A 208 3.31 -30.59 -3.85
N ASN A 209 3.17 -30.93 -2.57
CA ASN A 209 4.34 -31.14 -1.70
C ASN A 209 5.25 -32.28 -2.19
N THR A 210 4.70 -33.30 -2.83
CA THR A 210 5.47 -34.41 -3.42
C THR A 210 6.29 -33.93 -4.62
N GLU A 211 5.67 -33.22 -5.56
CA GLU A 211 6.35 -32.67 -6.75
C GLU A 211 7.43 -31.63 -6.36
N ILE A 212 7.16 -30.81 -5.33
CA ILE A 212 8.17 -29.89 -4.79
C ILE A 212 9.32 -30.69 -4.17
N GLY A 213 9.02 -31.75 -3.42
CA GLY A 213 10.03 -32.61 -2.82
C GLY A 213 10.93 -33.27 -3.88
N GLU A 214 10.35 -33.81 -4.94
CA GLU A 214 11.07 -34.38 -6.09
C GLU A 214 11.95 -33.34 -6.77
N THR A 215 11.39 -32.15 -7.02
CA THR A 215 12.12 -31.03 -7.68
C THR A 215 13.32 -30.56 -6.84
N LEU A 216 13.17 -30.53 -5.53
CA LEU A 216 14.17 -30.00 -4.61
C LEU A 216 15.04 -31.09 -3.95
N PHE A 217 14.85 -32.37 -4.32
CA PHE A 217 15.55 -33.53 -3.79
C PHE A 217 15.43 -33.65 -2.26
N ILE A 218 14.21 -33.45 -1.72
CA ILE A 218 13.86 -33.59 -0.32
C ILE A 218 12.54 -34.34 -0.13
N ASP A 219 12.32 -34.89 1.06
CA ASP A 219 11.08 -35.57 1.41
C ASP A 219 9.88 -34.59 1.47
N ALA A 220 8.69 -35.06 1.07
CA ALA A 220 7.46 -34.26 1.10
C ALA A 220 7.11 -33.74 2.52
N ASN A 221 7.49 -34.46 3.59
CA ASN A 221 7.29 -33.99 4.95
C ASN A 221 8.25 -32.85 5.29
N THR A 222 9.46 -32.83 4.71
CA THR A 222 10.40 -31.71 4.81
C THR A 222 9.83 -30.47 4.12
N VAL A 223 9.17 -30.63 2.98
CA VAL A 223 8.44 -29.50 2.32
C VAL A 223 7.34 -28.98 3.22
N LYS A 224 6.51 -29.85 3.84
CA LYS A 224 5.47 -29.43 4.79
C LYS A 224 6.05 -28.67 5.98
N PHE A 225 7.19 -29.12 6.51
CA PHE A 225 7.86 -28.43 7.60
C PHE A 225 8.31 -27.02 7.23
N HIS A 226 8.91 -26.83 6.04
CA HIS A 226 9.29 -25.52 5.55
C HIS A 226 8.08 -24.63 5.29
N LYS A 227 6.98 -25.18 4.72
CA LYS A 227 5.73 -24.42 4.53
C LYS A 227 5.15 -23.96 5.87
N LYS A 228 5.18 -24.81 6.90
CA LYS A 228 4.71 -24.40 8.24
C LYS A 228 5.53 -23.24 8.79
N LYS A 229 6.86 -23.30 8.71
CA LYS A 229 7.74 -22.18 9.13
C LYS A 229 7.49 -20.92 8.31
N LEU A 230 7.26 -21.07 7.01
CA LEU A 230 6.94 -19.97 6.11
C LEU A 230 5.62 -19.29 6.53
N PHE A 231 4.59 -20.08 6.86
CA PHE A 231 3.30 -19.55 7.33
C PHE A 231 3.44 -18.82 8.66
N GLU A 232 4.21 -19.38 9.61
CA GLU A 232 4.51 -18.73 10.88
C GLU A 232 5.23 -17.39 10.68
N LYS A 233 6.24 -17.35 9.79
CA LYS A 233 7.00 -16.12 9.48
C LYS A 233 6.16 -15.03 8.79
N LEU A 234 5.28 -15.44 7.87
CA LEU A 234 4.44 -14.53 7.10
C LEU A 234 3.10 -14.23 7.81
N HIS A 235 2.83 -14.85 8.95
CA HIS A 235 1.53 -14.82 9.63
C HIS A 235 0.37 -15.22 8.72
N ALA A 236 0.62 -16.19 7.80
CA ALA A 236 -0.35 -16.69 6.83
C ALA A 236 -0.98 -18.01 7.30
N GLU A 237 -2.24 -18.25 6.96
CA GLU A 237 -2.94 -19.50 7.29
C GLU A 237 -2.83 -20.55 6.17
N ASN A 238 -2.53 -20.12 4.94
CA ASN A 238 -2.45 -21.00 3.77
C ASN A 238 -1.46 -20.46 2.74
N ILE A 239 -1.20 -21.28 1.70
CA ILE A 239 -0.20 -20.95 0.68
C ILE A 239 -0.60 -19.75 -0.18
N THR A 240 -1.89 -19.58 -0.48
CA THR A 240 -2.38 -18.45 -1.30
C THR A 240 -2.15 -17.13 -0.59
N GLU A 241 -2.45 -17.09 0.70
CA GLU A 241 -2.20 -15.94 1.56
C GLU A 241 -0.71 -15.65 1.70
N ALA A 242 0.10 -16.70 1.96
CA ALA A 242 1.56 -16.57 2.05
C ALA A 242 2.18 -16.01 0.77
N VAL A 243 1.74 -16.46 -0.40
CA VAL A 243 2.17 -15.94 -1.71
C VAL A 243 1.81 -14.47 -1.87
N GLY A 244 0.56 -14.10 -1.56
CA GLY A 244 0.10 -12.72 -1.67
C GLY A 244 0.88 -11.77 -0.75
N ILE A 245 1.10 -12.17 0.51
CA ILE A 245 1.89 -11.40 1.48
C ILE A 245 3.35 -11.28 0.99
N ALA A 246 3.97 -12.38 0.57
CA ALA A 246 5.36 -12.37 0.12
C ALA A 246 5.56 -11.50 -1.15
N ALA A 247 4.60 -11.51 -2.08
CA ALA A 247 4.62 -10.66 -3.26
C ALA A 247 4.50 -9.18 -2.88
N ASN A 248 3.54 -8.83 -1.99
CA ASN A 248 3.38 -7.46 -1.49
C ASN A 248 4.65 -6.98 -0.76
N MET A 249 5.31 -7.88 -0.04
CA MET A 249 6.56 -7.61 0.69
C MET A 249 7.82 -7.68 -0.20
N ARG A 250 7.69 -8.00 -1.49
CA ARG A 250 8.81 -8.19 -2.43
C ARG A 250 9.85 -9.21 -1.97
N LEU A 251 9.39 -10.28 -1.33
CA LEU A 251 10.25 -11.38 -0.87
C LEU A 251 10.45 -12.44 -1.95
N ILE A 252 9.62 -12.37 -3.00
CA ILE A 252 9.66 -13.21 -4.20
C ILE A 252 9.46 -12.36 -5.45
#